data_f84182a35bf97a961b243b0b437d57ec
#
_entry.id   f84182a35bf97a961b243b0b437d57ec
#
_cell.length_a   1.000
_cell.length_b   1.000
_cell.length_c   1.000
_cell.angle_alpha   90.00
_cell.angle_beta   90.00
_cell.angle_gamma   90.00
#
_symmetry.space_group_name_H-M   'P 1'
#
loop_
_entity.id
_entity.type
_entity.pdbx_description
1 polymer ?
#
loop_
_entity_poly.entity_id
_entity_poly.type
_entity_poly.pdbx_seq_one_letter_code
_entity_poly.pdbx_strand_id
1 'polypeptide(L)'
;MKKFLFAFLPIVTSYLLLTSFVTVRDGHFVRDGKPYYYVGTNFWYGAILGSEGQGGDRQRLCRELDAMKRMGIDNLRILVGSDGERGVKTKVEPTLQVKPGVYNDTILAGLDFLLQEMGKRNMLAVLYLNNSWEWSGGYGFYLEHAGAGKQPRPNEDGYPAFMQAMSKYATNDKAHQLFYDYVRFILTRTNRYTGLKYVDDPAIMSWQIGNEPRAFSKEALPAFEKWLSEASALIRSLDPNHLVSIGSEGSWGCENDFECYERICADRNVDYCNIHLWPYNWSWARQDHLIEDLGISCKNTKDYIDRHLAICDRLKKPLVMEEFGYPRDDFRFTPGSPTKGRDGYYKYVFSLVADNAEAGGKFAGCNFWGWGGYAVPRHEQWQVGDDYTGDPAQEAQGLNSVFAVDKSTLRVVRQQVKRMRKVIR
;
A
#
# COMPACT_ATOMS: atom_id res chain seq x y z
N MET A 1 43.43 -10.43 -56.92
CA MET A 1 43.30 -10.68 -55.43
C MET A 1 42.14 -9.83 -54.93
N LYS A 2 40.96 -10.41 -54.77
CA LYS A 2 39.79 -9.75 -54.19
C LYS A 2 39.74 -10.06 -52.67
N LYS A 3 39.88 -9.03 -51.84
CA LYS A 3 39.72 -9.12 -50.40
C LYS A 3 38.23 -9.11 -50.04
N PHE A 4 37.73 -10.21 -49.51
CA PHE A 4 36.39 -10.26 -48.88
C PHE A 4 36.52 -9.73 -47.44
N LEU A 5 35.81 -8.62 -47.18
CA LEU A 5 35.61 -8.07 -45.83
C LEU A 5 34.38 -8.78 -45.25
N PHE A 6 34.58 -9.65 -44.25
CA PHE A 6 33.48 -10.18 -43.43
C PHE A 6 33.14 -9.14 -42.36
N ALA A 7 31.98 -8.50 -42.47
CA ALA A 7 31.42 -7.68 -41.40
C ALA A 7 30.75 -8.59 -40.37
N PHE A 8 31.36 -8.68 -39.19
CA PHE A 8 30.70 -9.29 -38.03
C PHE A 8 29.66 -8.30 -37.47
N LEU A 9 28.38 -8.60 -37.69
CA LEU A 9 27.28 -7.94 -36.95
C LEU A 9 27.20 -8.62 -35.58
N PRO A 10 27.31 -7.88 -34.44
CA PRO A 10 27.04 -8.47 -33.14
C PRO A 10 25.52 -8.69 -33.02
N ILE A 11 25.12 -9.95 -32.95
CA ILE A 11 23.76 -10.32 -32.54
C ILE A 11 23.61 -9.95 -31.05
N VAL A 12 23.07 -8.78 -30.77
CA VAL A 12 22.60 -8.41 -29.44
C VAL A 12 21.31 -9.22 -29.20
N THR A 13 21.48 -10.41 -28.63
CA THR A 13 20.36 -11.18 -28.08
C THR A 13 19.87 -10.43 -26.81
N SER A 14 18.93 -9.51 -27.01
CA SER A 14 18.14 -8.99 -25.91
C SER A 14 17.32 -10.14 -25.34
N TYR A 15 17.79 -10.75 -24.24
CA TYR A 15 16.93 -11.57 -23.40
C TYR A 15 15.88 -10.62 -22.79
N LEU A 16 14.77 -10.44 -23.47
CA LEU A 16 13.52 -10.02 -22.85
C LEU A 16 13.15 -11.15 -21.87
N LEU A 17 13.51 -11.00 -20.62
CA LEU A 17 12.83 -11.70 -19.53
C LEU A 17 11.39 -11.22 -19.60
N LEU A 18 10.53 -12.01 -20.27
CA LEU A 18 9.08 -11.85 -20.22
C LEU A 18 8.67 -12.09 -18.77
N THR A 19 8.74 -11.07 -17.92
CA THR A 19 8.12 -11.12 -16.60
C THR A 19 6.63 -11.13 -16.83
N SER A 20 5.94 -12.18 -16.38
CA SER A 20 4.50 -12.30 -16.50
C SER A 20 3.81 -11.48 -15.41
N PHE A 21 2.61 -10.99 -15.71
CA PHE A 21 1.74 -10.40 -14.70
C PHE A 21 1.38 -11.42 -13.62
N VAL A 22 1.15 -10.95 -12.40
CA VAL A 22 0.59 -11.78 -11.35
C VAL A 22 -0.87 -12.05 -11.67
N THR A 23 -1.29 -13.31 -11.55
CA THR A 23 -2.68 -13.74 -11.77
C THR A 23 -3.21 -14.45 -10.54
N VAL A 24 -4.54 -14.64 -10.47
CA VAL A 24 -5.18 -15.48 -9.46
C VAL A 24 -5.67 -16.77 -10.10
N ARG A 25 -5.30 -17.92 -9.51
CA ARG A 25 -5.79 -19.25 -9.90
C ARG A 25 -6.16 -20.05 -8.64
N ASP A 26 -7.36 -20.55 -8.59
CA ASP A 26 -7.89 -21.34 -7.46
C ASP A 26 -7.69 -20.66 -6.08
N GLY A 27 -7.77 -19.33 -6.07
CA GLY A 27 -7.61 -18.50 -4.87
C GLY A 27 -6.15 -18.31 -4.42
N HIS A 28 -5.19 -18.49 -5.31
CA HIS A 28 -3.77 -18.25 -5.05
C HIS A 28 -3.17 -17.32 -6.09
N PHE A 29 -2.22 -16.49 -5.68
CA PHE A 29 -1.41 -15.75 -6.63
C PHE A 29 -0.47 -16.68 -7.39
N VAL A 30 -0.35 -16.43 -8.68
CA VAL A 30 0.58 -17.13 -9.57
C VAL A 30 1.41 -16.08 -10.32
N ARG A 31 2.74 -16.23 -10.30
CA ARG A 31 3.70 -15.43 -11.05
C ARG A 31 4.66 -16.36 -11.78
N ASP A 32 4.90 -16.14 -13.06
CA ASP A 32 5.79 -16.99 -13.90
C ASP A 32 5.44 -18.48 -13.82
N GLY A 33 4.12 -18.78 -13.73
CA GLY A 33 3.60 -20.14 -13.63
C GLY A 33 3.78 -20.84 -12.27
N LYS A 34 4.28 -20.12 -11.24
CA LYS A 34 4.51 -20.64 -9.88
C LYS A 34 3.64 -19.92 -8.86
N PRO A 35 3.28 -20.57 -7.75
CA PRO A 35 2.65 -19.88 -6.62
C PRO A 35 3.50 -18.69 -6.17
N TYR A 36 2.85 -17.57 -5.87
CA TYR A 36 3.52 -16.36 -5.37
C TYR A 36 2.98 -16.02 -3.99
N TYR A 37 3.85 -16.14 -3.00
CA TYR A 37 3.63 -15.72 -1.62
C TYR A 37 4.72 -14.73 -1.24
N TYR A 38 4.40 -13.70 -0.46
CA TYR A 38 5.36 -12.65 -0.19
C TYR A 38 5.31 -12.07 1.23
N VAL A 39 6.42 -11.46 1.61
CA VAL A 39 6.53 -10.47 2.67
C VAL A 39 6.93 -9.17 2.01
N GLY A 40 6.06 -8.18 2.10
CA GLY A 40 6.26 -6.85 1.57
C GLY A 40 6.30 -5.79 2.67
N THR A 41 6.30 -4.54 2.24
CA THR A 41 6.23 -3.39 3.13
C THR A 41 5.48 -2.24 2.50
N ASN A 42 4.92 -1.35 3.32
CA ASN A 42 4.44 -0.06 2.88
C ASN A 42 5.62 0.88 2.64
N PHE A 43 5.65 1.48 1.45
CA PHE A 43 6.65 2.43 1.00
C PHE A 43 5.93 3.61 0.33
N TRP A 44 4.95 4.18 1.06
CA TRP A 44 4.00 5.16 0.55
C TRP A 44 4.67 6.36 -0.11
N TYR A 45 5.82 6.79 0.38
CA TYR A 45 6.54 7.97 -0.12
C TYR A 45 7.46 7.70 -1.32
N GLY A 46 7.44 6.50 -1.88
CA GLY A 46 8.35 6.08 -2.95
C GLY A 46 8.33 6.96 -4.19
N ALA A 47 7.13 7.43 -4.61
CA ALA A 47 6.99 8.34 -5.75
C ALA A 47 7.63 9.71 -5.48
N ILE A 48 7.48 10.25 -4.27
CA ILE A 48 8.10 11.51 -3.88
C ILE A 48 9.61 11.35 -3.84
N LEU A 49 10.11 10.29 -3.22
CA LEU A 49 11.55 10.01 -3.12
C LEU A 49 12.20 9.81 -4.50
N GLY A 50 11.47 9.24 -5.47
CA GLY A 50 11.89 9.07 -6.87
C GLY A 50 11.89 10.35 -7.70
N SER A 51 11.33 11.45 -7.18
CA SER A 51 11.23 12.72 -7.90
C SER A 51 12.55 13.49 -7.90
N GLU A 52 12.63 14.51 -8.75
CA GLU A 52 13.73 15.50 -8.77
C GLU A 52 13.33 16.83 -8.08
N GLY A 53 12.17 16.83 -7.42
CA GLY A 53 11.63 17.98 -6.72
C GLY A 53 11.80 17.92 -5.21
N GLN A 54 10.97 18.70 -4.52
CA GLN A 54 10.93 18.72 -3.06
C GLN A 54 10.77 17.31 -2.48
N GLY A 55 11.65 16.91 -1.58
CA GLY A 55 11.64 15.61 -0.92
C GLY A 55 12.18 14.46 -1.76
N GLY A 56 12.62 14.71 -3.00
CA GLY A 56 13.23 13.71 -3.86
C GLY A 56 14.68 13.40 -3.48
N ASP A 57 15.02 12.12 -3.48
CA ASP A 57 16.38 11.59 -3.33
C ASP A 57 16.48 10.23 -4.01
N ARG A 58 16.81 10.23 -5.29
CA ARG A 58 16.94 9.03 -6.12
C ARG A 58 18.07 8.11 -5.66
N GLN A 59 19.13 8.66 -5.07
CA GLN A 59 20.23 7.83 -4.53
C GLN A 59 19.74 7.06 -3.30
N ARG A 60 19.04 7.73 -2.39
CA ARG A 60 18.38 7.07 -1.26
C ARG A 60 17.38 6.05 -1.76
N LEU A 61 16.50 6.39 -2.73
CA LEU A 61 15.53 5.44 -3.29
C LEU A 61 16.20 4.14 -3.75
N CYS A 62 17.26 4.24 -4.57
CA CYS A 62 17.96 3.04 -5.06
C CYS A 62 18.57 2.23 -3.90
N ARG A 63 19.17 2.88 -2.90
CA ARG A 63 19.69 2.21 -1.69
C ARG A 63 18.62 1.49 -0.89
N GLU A 64 17.43 2.09 -0.73
CA GLU A 64 16.29 1.49 -0.05
C GLU A 64 15.80 0.25 -0.79
N LEU A 65 15.58 0.36 -2.11
CA LEU A 65 15.17 -0.77 -2.95
C LEU A 65 16.20 -1.91 -2.92
N ASP A 66 17.50 -1.60 -2.98
CA ASP A 66 18.57 -2.60 -2.84
C ASP A 66 18.58 -3.27 -1.47
N ALA A 67 18.33 -2.51 -0.40
CA ALA A 67 18.25 -3.05 0.95
C ALA A 67 17.06 -4.01 1.11
N MET A 68 15.88 -3.60 0.65
CA MET A 68 14.68 -4.44 0.65
C MET A 68 14.88 -5.69 -0.19
N LYS A 69 15.42 -5.58 -1.41
CA LYS A 69 15.69 -6.71 -2.29
C LYS A 69 16.67 -7.73 -1.68
N ARG A 70 17.75 -7.25 -1.04
CA ARG A 70 18.69 -8.13 -0.32
C ARG A 70 18.05 -8.88 0.84
N MET A 71 17.04 -8.30 1.47
CA MET A 71 16.24 -8.97 2.51
C MET A 71 15.24 -9.96 1.93
N GLY A 72 14.95 -9.83 0.62
CA GLY A 72 13.96 -10.60 -0.12
C GLY A 72 12.55 -10.06 -0.06
N ILE A 73 12.40 -8.81 0.34
CA ILE A 73 11.18 -8.01 0.18
C ILE A 73 11.12 -7.61 -1.29
N ASP A 74 10.08 -8.03 -1.98
CA ASP A 74 9.90 -7.78 -3.42
C ASP A 74 8.51 -7.22 -3.77
N ASN A 75 7.69 -6.95 -2.76
CA ASN A 75 6.36 -6.34 -2.91
C ASN A 75 6.28 -5.06 -2.08
N LEU A 76 5.96 -3.95 -2.73
CA LEU A 76 5.83 -2.64 -2.09
C LEU A 76 4.44 -2.07 -2.32
N ARG A 77 3.78 -1.64 -1.25
CA ARG A 77 2.53 -0.89 -1.33
C ARG A 77 2.83 0.60 -1.32
N ILE A 78 2.36 1.33 -2.33
CA ILE A 78 2.83 2.65 -2.70
C ILE A 78 1.64 3.58 -2.94
N LEU A 79 1.69 4.80 -2.38
CA LEU A 79 0.77 5.88 -2.72
C LEU A 79 1.17 6.45 -4.10
N VAL A 80 0.22 6.51 -5.03
CA VAL A 80 0.43 7.17 -6.33
C VAL A 80 0.74 8.65 -6.13
N GLY A 81 0.00 9.32 -5.25
CA GLY A 81 0.27 10.68 -4.83
C GLY A 81 -0.82 11.21 -3.91
N SER A 82 -0.50 12.30 -3.20
CA SER A 82 -1.43 12.99 -2.32
C SER A 82 -2.19 14.11 -3.04
N ASP A 83 -3.38 14.46 -2.54
CA ASP A 83 -4.27 15.47 -3.10
C ASP A 83 -4.45 16.68 -2.17
N GLY A 84 -4.73 17.85 -2.74
CA GLY A 84 -5.18 19.05 -2.06
C GLY A 84 -4.08 20.07 -1.79
N GLU A 85 -4.39 21.08 -0.99
CA GLU A 85 -3.52 22.21 -0.71
C GLU A 85 -2.26 21.82 0.05
N ARG A 86 -1.22 22.65 -0.10
CA ARG A 86 0.05 22.55 0.63
C ARG A 86 -0.01 23.33 1.95
N GLY A 87 0.95 23.09 2.86
CA GLY A 87 1.07 23.83 4.12
C GLY A 87 0.19 23.28 5.24
N VAL A 88 -0.41 22.10 5.06
CA VAL A 88 -1.19 21.42 6.11
C VAL A 88 -0.26 20.47 6.86
N LYS A 89 0.01 20.75 8.14
CA LYS A 89 1.03 20.03 8.95
C LYS A 89 0.86 18.52 9.01
N THR A 90 -0.39 18.03 8.95
CA THR A 90 -0.71 16.60 9.06
C THR A 90 -0.81 15.90 7.71
N LYS A 91 -0.48 16.60 6.63
CA LYS A 91 -0.68 16.13 5.28
C LYS A 91 0.62 15.92 4.54
N VAL A 92 0.65 14.89 3.71
CA VAL A 92 1.79 14.57 2.86
C VAL A 92 2.02 15.67 1.81
N GLU A 93 3.24 16.17 1.76
CA GLU A 93 3.73 17.09 0.75
C GLU A 93 5.01 16.55 0.08
N PRO A 94 5.28 16.93 -1.18
CA PRO A 94 4.44 17.70 -2.10
C PRO A 94 3.24 16.90 -2.61
N THR A 95 2.15 17.61 -2.95
CA THR A 95 0.93 16.99 -3.47
C THR A 95 1.05 16.68 -4.95
N LEU A 96 0.41 15.58 -5.38
CA LEU A 96 0.29 15.22 -6.79
C LEU A 96 -0.71 16.12 -7.52
N GLN A 97 -1.88 16.36 -6.93
CA GLN A 97 -2.84 17.29 -7.52
C GLN A 97 -3.37 18.28 -6.48
N VAL A 98 -3.21 19.58 -6.77
CA VAL A 98 -3.73 20.67 -5.95
C VAL A 98 -5.21 20.94 -6.27
N LYS A 99 -5.59 20.72 -7.51
CA LYS A 99 -6.96 20.78 -8.05
C LYS A 99 -7.20 19.57 -8.94
N PRO A 100 -8.43 19.06 -9.04
CA PRO A 100 -8.75 17.95 -9.93
C PRO A 100 -8.27 18.23 -11.37
N GLY A 101 -7.55 17.28 -11.93
CA GLY A 101 -7.00 17.38 -13.28
C GLY A 101 -5.73 18.24 -13.43
N VAL A 102 -5.21 18.83 -12.33
CA VAL A 102 -3.96 19.61 -12.35
C VAL A 102 -2.88 18.85 -11.59
N TYR A 103 -2.03 18.15 -12.31
CA TYR A 103 -1.06 17.22 -11.76
C TYR A 103 0.35 17.80 -11.66
N ASN A 104 1.05 17.45 -10.59
CA ASN A 104 2.47 17.74 -10.41
C ASN A 104 3.31 16.73 -11.21
N ASP A 105 3.81 17.16 -12.36
CA ASP A 105 4.60 16.33 -13.27
C ASP A 105 5.91 15.83 -12.64
N THR A 106 6.45 16.53 -11.65
CA THR A 106 7.64 16.11 -10.90
C THR A 106 7.36 14.83 -10.09
N ILE A 107 6.19 14.73 -9.43
CA ILE A 107 5.79 13.53 -8.69
C ILE A 107 5.47 12.38 -9.65
N LEU A 108 4.80 12.67 -10.76
CA LEU A 108 4.57 11.67 -11.81
C LEU A 108 5.88 11.11 -12.37
N ALA A 109 6.88 11.98 -12.61
CA ALA A 109 8.21 11.54 -13.02
C ALA A 109 8.90 10.69 -11.93
N GLY A 110 8.66 11.01 -10.66
CA GLY A 110 9.15 10.23 -9.54
C GLY A 110 8.55 8.83 -9.48
N LEU A 111 7.24 8.71 -9.72
CA LEU A 111 6.57 7.40 -9.82
C LEU A 111 7.10 6.61 -11.03
N ASP A 112 7.26 7.24 -12.19
CA ASP A 112 7.87 6.61 -13.37
C ASP A 112 9.27 6.05 -13.06
N PHE A 113 10.11 6.83 -12.38
CA PHE A 113 11.46 6.43 -11.99
C PHE A 113 11.44 5.28 -10.96
N LEU A 114 10.55 5.35 -9.96
CA LEU A 114 10.37 4.28 -8.99
C LEU A 114 10.01 2.96 -9.66
N LEU A 115 9.02 2.96 -10.57
CA LEU A 115 8.59 1.75 -11.28
C LEU A 115 9.70 1.18 -12.15
N GLN A 116 10.48 2.02 -12.85
CA GLN A 116 11.67 1.58 -13.58
C GLN A 116 12.67 0.88 -12.65
N GLU A 117 13.00 1.49 -11.52
CA GLU A 117 13.97 0.94 -10.57
C GLU A 117 13.48 -0.33 -9.88
N MET A 118 12.17 -0.44 -9.64
CA MET A 118 11.54 -1.67 -9.16
C MET A 118 11.59 -2.78 -10.21
N GLY A 119 11.28 -2.47 -11.47
CA GLY A 119 11.36 -3.41 -12.59
C GLY A 119 12.77 -3.98 -12.77
N LYS A 120 13.81 -3.13 -12.72
CA LYS A 120 15.24 -3.56 -12.77
C LYS A 120 15.59 -4.58 -11.67
N ARG A 121 14.90 -4.52 -10.53
CA ARG A 121 15.11 -5.38 -9.36
C ARG A 121 14.14 -6.55 -9.29
N ASN A 122 13.27 -6.70 -10.29
CA ASN A 122 12.17 -7.68 -10.26
C ASN A 122 11.34 -7.59 -8.98
N MET A 123 10.95 -6.35 -8.62
CA MET A 123 10.06 -6.02 -7.51
C MET A 123 8.70 -5.59 -8.05
N LEU A 124 7.66 -5.77 -7.25
CA LEU A 124 6.27 -5.51 -7.61
C LEU A 124 5.69 -4.35 -6.79
N ALA A 125 4.97 -3.47 -7.46
CA ALA A 125 4.24 -2.36 -6.87
C ALA A 125 2.75 -2.69 -6.74
N VAL A 126 2.18 -2.45 -5.56
CA VAL A 126 0.75 -2.32 -5.32
C VAL A 126 0.46 -0.83 -5.20
N LEU A 127 -0.26 -0.27 -6.16
CA LEU A 127 -0.48 1.17 -6.29
C LEU A 127 -1.89 1.55 -5.81
N TYR A 128 -1.99 2.30 -4.71
CA TYR A 128 -3.28 2.80 -4.25
C TYR A 128 -3.52 4.25 -4.71
N LEU A 129 -4.75 4.48 -5.21
CA LEU A 129 -5.14 5.64 -6.00
C LEU A 129 -5.79 6.76 -5.18
N ASN A 130 -6.42 6.42 -4.06
CA ASN A 130 -7.18 7.32 -3.23
C ASN A 130 -6.89 7.08 -1.74
N ASN A 131 -7.50 7.85 -0.86
CA ASN A 131 -7.46 7.63 0.58
C ASN A 131 -8.79 8.06 1.21
N SER A 132 -9.26 7.33 2.21
CA SER A 132 -10.40 7.79 2.99
C SER A 132 -10.00 8.81 4.07
N TRP A 133 -8.71 8.77 4.48
CA TRP A 133 -8.13 9.66 5.49
C TRP A 133 -7.48 10.90 4.88
N GLU A 134 -7.48 11.98 5.62
CA GLU A 134 -7.07 13.31 5.13
C GLU A 134 -5.56 13.44 4.93
N TRP A 135 -4.74 12.57 5.54
CA TRP A 135 -3.28 12.72 5.51
C TRP A 135 -2.65 12.67 4.10
N SER A 136 -3.37 12.13 3.11
CA SER A 136 -2.97 12.23 1.71
C SER A 136 -4.09 12.78 0.80
N GLY A 137 -5.09 13.45 1.36
CA GLY A 137 -6.19 14.08 0.61
C GLY A 137 -7.41 13.17 0.45
N GLY A 138 -7.68 12.70 -0.76
CA GLY A 138 -8.73 11.70 -1.02
C GLY A 138 -10.16 12.22 -0.86
N TYR A 139 -11.01 11.56 -0.08
CA TYR A 139 -12.46 11.86 0.00
C TYR A 139 -12.75 13.34 0.23
N GLY A 140 -12.08 13.96 1.20
CA GLY A 140 -12.24 15.37 1.50
C GLY A 140 -11.92 16.27 0.32
N PHE A 141 -10.83 15.99 -0.39
CA PHE A 141 -10.43 16.73 -1.58
C PHE A 141 -11.50 16.67 -2.69
N TYR A 142 -12.02 15.49 -2.98
CA TYR A 142 -13.06 15.34 -4.00
C TYR A 142 -14.39 15.95 -3.59
N LEU A 143 -14.79 15.85 -2.31
CA LEU A 143 -15.98 16.51 -1.77
C LEU A 143 -15.90 18.03 -1.88
N GLU A 144 -14.77 18.65 -1.50
CA GLU A 144 -14.57 20.10 -1.63
C GLU A 144 -14.75 20.55 -3.08
N HIS A 145 -14.11 19.87 -4.02
CA HIS A 145 -14.19 20.23 -5.44
C HIS A 145 -15.49 19.81 -6.11
N ALA A 146 -16.26 18.92 -5.49
CA ALA A 146 -17.64 18.64 -5.89
C ALA A 146 -18.64 19.71 -5.43
N GLY A 147 -18.19 20.69 -4.62
CA GLY A 147 -19.00 21.80 -4.14
C GLY A 147 -19.58 21.60 -2.74
N ALA A 148 -19.08 20.62 -1.97
CA ALA A 148 -19.53 20.39 -0.58
C ALA A 148 -18.90 21.38 0.43
N GLY A 149 -18.05 22.31 -0.04
CA GLY A 149 -17.33 23.26 0.81
C GLY A 149 -16.11 22.65 1.49
N LYS A 150 -15.41 23.45 2.30
CA LYS A 150 -14.22 22.99 3.04
C LYS A 150 -14.58 21.84 3.98
N GLN A 151 -13.78 20.77 3.93
CA GLN A 151 -14.03 19.59 4.74
C GLN A 151 -13.30 19.67 6.10
N PRO A 152 -13.89 19.10 7.17
CA PRO A 152 -13.26 19.07 8.48
C PRO A 152 -11.99 18.19 8.45
N ARG A 153 -11.05 18.49 9.35
CA ARG A 153 -9.80 17.75 9.55
C ARG A 153 -9.78 17.11 10.94
N PRO A 154 -9.32 15.86 11.08
CA PRO A 154 -9.33 15.18 12.37
C PRO A 154 -8.62 15.94 13.49
N ASN A 155 -7.47 16.56 13.19
CA ASN A 155 -6.66 17.28 14.17
C ASN A 155 -7.14 18.71 14.50
N GLU A 156 -8.02 19.29 13.67
CA GLU A 156 -8.57 20.61 13.88
C GLU A 156 -10.00 20.53 14.43
N ASP A 157 -10.83 19.65 13.84
CA ASP A 157 -12.27 19.58 14.07
C ASP A 157 -12.70 18.31 14.82
N GLY A 158 -11.76 17.37 15.00
CA GLY A 158 -11.99 16.09 15.65
C GLY A 158 -12.52 15.00 14.70
N TYR A 159 -12.22 13.74 15.07
CA TYR A 159 -12.63 12.56 14.29
C TYR A 159 -14.13 12.44 14.05
N PRO A 160 -15.04 12.73 15.02
CA PRO A 160 -16.48 12.62 14.77
C PRO A 160 -16.99 13.53 13.65
N ALA A 161 -16.54 14.80 13.61
CA ALA A 161 -16.91 15.75 12.55
C ALA A 161 -16.35 15.32 11.18
N PHE A 162 -15.09 14.86 11.17
CA PHE A 162 -14.46 14.32 9.97
C PHE A 162 -15.22 13.11 9.43
N MET A 163 -15.46 12.08 10.23
CA MET A 163 -16.15 10.86 9.81
C MET A 163 -17.57 11.15 9.29
N GLN A 164 -18.33 12.04 9.96
CA GLN A 164 -19.64 12.48 9.50
C GLN A 164 -19.57 13.16 8.13
N ALA A 165 -18.55 13.95 7.87
CA ALA A 165 -18.38 14.60 6.58
C ALA A 165 -17.98 13.58 5.49
N MET A 166 -17.03 12.68 5.80
CA MET A 166 -16.52 11.70 4.84
C MET A 166 -17.58 10.66 4.45
N SER A 167 -18.54 10.33 5.31
CA SER A 167 -19.65 9.43 4.97
C SER A 167 -20.48 9.91 3.76
N LYS A 168 -20.48 11.24 3.50
CA LYS A 168 -21.18 11.84 2.35
C LYS A 168 -20.50 11.53 1.01
N TYR A 169 -19.25 11.10 1.03
CA TYR A 169 -18.54 10.73 -0.19
C TYR A 169 -19.25 9.59 -0.92
N ALA A 170 -19.72 8.59 -0.20
CA ALA A 170 -20.39 7.42 -0.78
C ALA A 170 -21.59 7.73 -1.69
N THR A 171 -22.26 8.86 -1.48
CA THR A 171 -23.44 9.30 -2.26
C THR A 171 -23.17 10.49 -3.17
N ASN A 172 -21.90 10.92 -3.33
CA ASN A 172 -21.59 12.12 -4.09
C ASN A 172 -21.05 11.76 -5.50
N ASP A 173 -21.96 11.62 -6.45
CA ASP A 173 -21.64 11.25 -7.84
C ASP A 173 -20.62 12.20 -8.49
N LYS A 174 -20.67 13.50 -8.14
CA LYS A 174 -19.73 14.48 -8.68
C LYS A 174 -18.30 14.28 -8.13
N ALA A 175 -18.17 13.94 -6.86
CA ALA A 175 -16.89 13.58 -6.26
C ALA A 175 -16.35 12.28 -6.88
N HIS A 176 -17.21 11.28 -7.12
CA HIS A 176 -16.85 10.06 -7.81
C HIS A 176 -16.36 10.33 -9.23
N GLN A 177 -17.04 11.20 -9.99
CA GLN A 177 -16.61 11.52 -11.35
C GLN A 177 -15.22 12.17 -11.37
N LEU A 178 -14.91 13.08 -10.45
CA LEU A 178 -13.57 13.66 -10.33
C LEU A 178 -12.50 12.60 -10.03
N PHE A 179 -12.82 11.64 -9.16
CA PHE A 179 -11.95 10.50 -8.90
C PHE A 179 -11.80 9.59 -10.13
N TYR A 180 -12.87 9.30 -10.85
CA TYR A 180 -12.81 8.48 -12.07
C TYR A 180 -11.97 9.12 -13.17
N ASP A 181 -11.99 10.44 -13.30
CA ASP A 181 -11.14 11.15 -14.25
C ASP A 181 -9.66 11.05 -13.87
N TYR A 182 -9.36 11.11 -12.58
CA TYR A 182 -8.01 10.84 -12.06
C TYR A 182 -7.56 9.39 -12.33
N VAL A 183 -8.42 8.40 -12.08
CA VAL A 183 -8.15 6.98 -12.38
C VAL A 183 -7.79 6.80 -13.86
N ARG A 184 -8.59 7.38 -14.78
CA ARG A 184 -8.31 7.33 -16.22
C ARG A 184 -6.96 7.92 -16.56
N PHE A 185 -6.64 9.06 -15.99
CA PHE A 185 -5.37 9.74 -16.22
C PHE A 185 -4.17 8.89 -15.78
N ILE A 186 -4.22 8.30 -14.58
CA ILE A 186 -3.10 7.50 -14.06
C ILE A 186 -2.94 6.19 -14.86
N LEU A 187 -4.02 5.43 -15.05
CA LEU A 187 -3.92 4.13 -15.71
C LEU A 187 -3.49 4.21 -17.18
N THR A 188 -3.83 5.29 -17.87
CA THR A 188 -3.44 5.49 -19.28
C THR A 188 -2.06 6.12 -19.46
N ARG A 189 -1.35 6.39 -18.36
CA ARG A 189 -0.02 6.99 -18.39
C ARG A 189 1.01 6.09 -19.08
N THR A 190 1.92 6.71 -19.81
CA THR A 190 3.15 6.07 -20.32
C THR A 190 4.32 6.50 -19.44
N ASN A 191 5.07 5.54 -18.91
CA ASN A 191 6.27 5.77 -18.13
C ASN A 191 7.36 6.41 -19.00
N ARG A 192 7.85 7.58 -18.62
CA ARG A 192 8.82 8.36 -19.40
C ARG A 192 10.20 7.73 -19.51
N TYR A 193 10.55 6.83 -18.60
CA TYR A 193 11.87 6.19 -18.57
C TYR A 193 11.88 4.83 -19.27
N THR A 194 10.78 4.08 -19.21
CA THR A 194 10.67 2.75 -19.83
C THR A 194 9.97 2.78 -21.19
N GLY A 195 9.15 3.79 -21.44
CA GLY A 195 8.28 3.86 -22.61
C GLY A 195 7.07 2.91 -22.54
N LEU A 196 6.91 2.14 -21.47
CA LEU A 196 5.76 1.25 -21.25
C LEU A 196 4.55 2.06 -20.78
N LYS A 197 3.36 1.71 -21.26
CA LYS A 197 2.13 2.15 -20.59
C LYS A 197 2.04 1.49 -19.22
N TYR A 198 1.46 2.15 -18.25
CA TYR A 198 1.30 1.57 -16.90
C TYR A 198 0.50 0.26 -16.93
N VAL A 199 -0.51 0.17 -17.78
CA VAL A 199 -1.30 -1.06 -17.98
C VAL A 199 -0.50 -2.22 -18.61
N ASP A 200 0.69 -1.96 -19.12
CA ASP A 200 1.59 -2.96 -19.71
C ASP A 200 2.88 -3.14 -18.89
N ASP A 201 3.01 -2.48 -17.73
CA ASP A 201 4.23 -2.50 -16.92
C ASP A 201 4.22 -3.68 -15.92
N PRO A 202 5.03 -4.74 -16.13
CA PRO A 202 5.05 -5.90 -15.25
C PRO A 202 5.62 -5.63 -13.85
N ALA A 203 6.15 -4.44 -13.59
CA ALA A 203 6.52 -4.02 -12.24
C ALA A 203 5.29 -3.64 -11.39
N ILE A 204 4.13 -3.41 -12.00
CA ILE A 204 2.87 -3.21 -11.29
C ILE A 204 2.24 -4.58 -11.06
N MET A 205 1.85 -4.89 -9.84
CA MET A 205 1.08 -6.08 -9.50
C MET A 205 -0.41 -5.78 -9.51
N SER A 206 -0.79 -4.67 -8.91
CA SER A 206 -2.20 -4.39 -8.65
C SER A 206 -2.48 -2.90 -8.51
N TRP A 207 -3.69 -2.54 -8.91
CA TRP A 207 -4.32 -1.28 -8.59
C TRP A 207 -5.22 -1.42 -7.37
N GLN A 208 -5.13 -0.50 -6.44
CA GLN A 208 -6.05 -0.39 -5.32
C GLN A 208 -6.90 0.87 -5.43
N ILE A 209 -8.19 0.75 -5.17
CA ILE A 209 -9.11 1.89 -5.22
C ILE A 209 -8.64 2.97 -4.25
N GLY A 210 -8.20 2.56 -3.05
CA GLY A 210 -7.68 3.54 -2.09
C GLY A 210 -6.94 2.92 -0.92
N ASN A 211 -6.43 3.81 -0.06
CA ASN A 211 -6.02 3.46 1.29
C ASN A 211 -7.23 3.49 2.20
N GLU A 212 -7.56 2.34 2.77
CA GLU A 212 -8.63 2.17 3.74
C GLU A 212 -9.97 2.80 3.33
N PRO A 213 -10.49 2.48 2.11
CA PRO A 213 -11.82 2.92 1.76
C PRO A 213 -12.82 2.52 2.83
N ARG A 214 -13.62 3.49 3.31
CA ARG A 214 -14.51 3.31 4.44
C ARG A 214 -15.84 4.02 4.21
N ALA A 215 -16.92 3.42 4.69
CA ALA A 215 -18.26 3.98 4.60
C ALA A 215 -18.50 5.13 5.60
N PHE A 216 -17.82 5.09 6.75
CA PHE A 216 -17.95 6.03 7.87
C PHE A 216 -19.36 6.12 8.51
N SER A 217 -20.31 5.38 8.01
CA SER A 217 -21.61 5.16 8.65
C SER A 217 -22.30 3.92 8.07
N LYS A 218 -23.19 3.30 8.85
CA LYS A 218 -23.95 2.14 8.39
C LYS A 218 -24.96 2.51 7.29
N GLU A 219 -25.50 3.70 7.32
CA GLU A 219 -26.44 4.22 6.33
C GLU A 219 -25.77 4.39 4.96
N ALA A 220 -24.47 4.67 4.95
CA ALA A 220 -23.71 4.82 3.71
C ALA A 220 -23.29 3.50 3.06
N LEU A 221 -23.37 2.36 3.75
CA LEU A 221 -22.89 1.06 3.25
C LEU A 221 -23.43 0.70 1.86
N PRO A 222 -24.74 0.80 1.54
CA PRO A 222 -25.21 0.42 0.20
C PRO A 222 -24.61 1.28 -0.92
N ALA A 223 -24.46 2.59 -0.68
CA ALA A 223 -23.88 3.51 -1.64
C ALA A 223 -22.34 3.30 -1.75
N PHE A 224 -21.69 2.97 -0.65
CA PHE A 224 -20.28 2.63 -0.59
C PHE A 224 -19.96 1.36 -1.39
N GLU A 225 -20.74 0.28 -1.21
CA GLU A 225 -20.62 -0.95 -2.01
C GLU A 225 -20.77 -0.66 -3.50
N LYS A 226 -21.79 0.13 -3.88
CA LYS A 226 -22.02 0.53 -5.27
C LYS A 226 -20.82 1.29 -5.84
N TRP A 227 -20.30 2.29 -5.13
CA TRP A 227 -19.14 3.08 -5.56
C TRP A 227 -17.90 2.19 -5.76
N LEU A 228 -17.62 1.27 -4.83
CA LEU A 228 -16.48 0.35 -4.96
C LEU A 228 -16.63 -0.58 -6.18
N SER A 229 -17.83 -1.06 -6.46
CA SER A 229 -18.11 -1.86 -7.65
C SER A 229 -17.91 -1.07 -8.94
N GLU A 230 -18.39 0.18 -9.00
CA GLU A 230 -18.19 1.05 -10.16
C GLU A 230 -16.71 1.40 -10.36
N ALA A 231 -15.98 1.72 -9.28
CA ALA A 231 -14.55 2.04 -9.34
C ALA A 231 -13.72 0.83 -9.81
N SER A 232 -13.99 -0.37 -9.28
CA SER A 232 -13.29 -1.59 -9.70
C SER A 232 -13.61 -1.97 -11.15
N ALA A 233 -14.86 -1.78 -11.59
CA ALA A 233 -15.26 -1.99 -12.98
C ALA A 233 -14.57 -1.00 -13.94
N LEU A 234 -14.42 0.27 -13.54
CA LEU A 234 -13.68 1.27 -14.32
C LEU A 234 -12.22 0.85 -14.48
N ILE A 235 -11.55 0.51 -13.37
CA ILE A 235 -10.14 0.07 -13.40
C ILE A 235 -10.00 -1.14 -14.32
N ARG A 236 -10.84 -2.16 -14.17
CA ARG A 236 -10.82 -3.37 -15.00
C ARG A 236 -11.05 -3.07 -16.48
N SER A 237 -11.90 -2.08 -16.81
CA SER A 237 -12.16 -1.69 -18.20
C SER A 237 -10.96 -1.02 -18.87
N LEU A 238 -10.10 -0.37 -18.09
CA LEU A 238 -8.89 0.31 -18.57
C LEU A 238 -7.68 -0.61 -18.57
N ASP A 239 -7.65 -1.56 -17.63
CA ASP A 239 -6.51 -2.45 -17.41
C ASP A 239 -6.97 -3.91 -17.22
N PRO A 240 -6.87 -4.73 -18.27
CA PRO A 240 -7.20 -6.16 -18.18
C PRO A 240 -6.04 -7.01 -17.61
N ASN A 241 -4.85 -6.45 -17.45
CA ASN A 241 -3.62 -7.20 -17.15
C ASN A 241 -3.34 -7.30 -15.64
N HIS A 242 -3.51 -6.19 -14.91
CA HIS A 242 -3.16 -6.14 -13.49
C HIS A 242 -4.32 -6.55 -12.59
N LEU A 243 -3.98 -6.96 -11.38
CA LEU A 243 -4.95 -7.25 -10.34
C LEU A 243 -5.62 -5.97 -9.84
N VAL A 244 -6.84 -6.12 -9.35
CA VAL A 244 -7.61 -5.04 -8.72
C VAL A 244 -7.99 -5.45 -7.31
N SER A 245 -7.80 -4.57 -6.35
CA SER A 245 -8.27 -4.74 -4.98
C SER A 245 -8.79 -3.43 -4.38
N ILE A 246 -9.43 -3.54 -3.25
CA ILE A 246 -10.05 -2.39 -2.59
C ILE A 246 -9.03 -1.57 -1.79
N GLY A 247 -8.10 -2.23 -1.07
CA GLY A 247 -7.21 -1.62 -0.08
C GLY A 247 -7.90 -1.41 1.27
N SER A 248 -8.87 -2.27 1.59
CA SER A 248 -9.73 -2.17 2.77
C SER A 248 -9.04 -2.65 4.05
N GLU A 249 -9.44 -2.05 5.19
CA GLU A 249 -9.13 -2.58 6.53
C GLU A 249 -9.76 -3.95 6.81
N GLY A 250 -10.69 -4.39 5.97
CA GLY A 250 -11.56 -5.55 6.23
C GLY A 250 -12.95 -5.12 6.73
N SER A 251 -13.50 -5.85 7.69
CA SER A 251 -14.82 -5.50 8.26
C SER A 251 -14.87 -4.12 8.93
N TRP A 252 -13.75 -3.60 9.42
CA TRP A 252 -13.68 -2.24 9.95
C TRP A 252 -14.06 -1.18 8.92
N GLY A 253 -13.59 -1.31 7.68
CA GLY A 253 -13.98 -0.42 6.56
C GLY A 253 -15.47 -0.50 6.21
N CYS A 254 -16.14 -1.57 6.64
CA CYS A 254 -17.57 -1.84 6.47
C CYS A 254 -18.36 -1.69 7.77
N GLU A 255 -17.95 -0.80 8.69
CA GLU A 255 -18.64 -0.57 9.97
C GLU A 255 -18.87 -1.87 10.79
N ASN A 256 -17.93 -2.81 10.74
CA ASN A 256 -17.95 -4.16 11.30
C ASN A 256 -19.01 -5.11 10.69
N ASP A 257 -19.54 -4.78 9.52
CA ASP A 257 -20.43 -5.64 8.75
C ASP A 257 -19.62 -6.60 7.86
N PHE A 258 -19.51 -7.87 8.29
CA PHE A 258 -18.80 -8.91 7.54
C PHE A 258 -19.52 -9.33 6.26
N GLU A 259 -20.85 -9.21 6.21
CA GLU A 259 -21.62 -9.53 5.00
C GLU A 259 -21.37 -8.47 3.92
N CYS A 260 -21.32 -7.19 4.30
CA CYS A 260 -20.92 -6.11 3.42
C CYS A 260 -19.50 -6.35 2.87
N TYR A 261 -18.53 -6.67 3.75
CA TYR A 261 -17.17 -6.99 3.33
C TYR A 261 -17.12 -8.18 2.35
N GLU A 262 -17.88 -9.25 2.63
CA GLU A 262 -17.98 -10.41 1.75
C GLU A 262 -18.55 -10.04 0.37
N ARG A 263 -19.62 -9.24 0.32
CA ARG A 263 -20.21 -8.78 -0.96
C ARG A 263 -19.23 -7.93 -1.77
N ILE A 264 -18.51 -7.03 -1.13
CA ILE A 264 -17.46 -6.22 -1.79
C ILE A 264 -16.36 -7.12 -2.34
N CYS A 265 -15.86 -8.06 -1.54
CA CYS A 265 -14.84 -9.01 -1.99
C CYS A 265 -15.35 -9.98 -3.07
N ALA A 266 -16.66 -10.25 -3.13
CA ALA A 266 -17.26 -11.11 -4.14
C ALA A 266 -17.40 -10.45 -5.52
N ASP A 267 -17.24 -9.12 -5.62
CA ASP A 267 -17.30 -8.41 -6.90
C ASP A 267 -16.34 -9.06 -7.92
N ARG A 268 -16.83 -9.27 -9.14
CA ARG A 268 -16.08 -9.97 -10.20
C ARG A 268 -14.83 -9.23 -10.66
N ASN A 269 -14.75 -7.92 -10.44
CA ASN A 269 -13.61 -7.08 -10.81
C ASN A 269 -12.57 -6.99 -9.69
N VAL A 270 -12.85 -7.49 -8.49
CA VAL A 270 -11.94 -7.56 -7.36
C VAL A 270 -11.25 -8.92 -7.34
N ASP A 271 -9.93 -8.96 -7.43
CA ASP A 271 -9.17 -10.20 -7.58
C ASP A 271 -8.76 -10.82 -6.24
N TYR A 272 -8.56 -10.01 -5.20
CA TYR A 272 -8.13 -10.48 -3.88
C TYR A 272 -8.65 -9.58 -2.77
N CYS A 273 -8.70 -10.12 -1.57
CA CYS A 273 -9.21 -9.47 -0.37
C CYS A 273 -8.07 -8.82 0.43
N ASN A 274 -8.39 -7.73 1.11
CA ASN A 274 -7.43 -6.98 1.94
C ASN A 274 -7.91 -6.91 3.38
N ILE A 275 -6.97 -6.90 4.31
CA ILE A 275 -7.18 -6.52 5.72
C ILE A 275 -6.02 -5.68 6.21
N HIS A 276 -6.30 -4.78 7.15
CA HIS A 276 -5.31 -4.05 7.95
C HIS A 276 -5.50 -4.38 9.42
N LEU A 277 -4.44 -4.26 10.21
CA LEU A 277 -4.46 -4.61 11.63
C LEU A 277 -3.61 -3.64 12.45
N TRP A 278 -4.30 -2.86 13.29
CA TRP A 278 -3.70 -1.82 14.09
C TRP A 278 -4.07 -1.96 15.57
N PRO A 279 -3.41 -2.87 16.33
CA PRO A 279 -3.78 -3.15 17.73
C PRO A 279 -3.84 -1.92 18.63
N TYR A 280 -2.90 -0.99 18.50
CA TYR A 280 -2.91 0.24 19.26
C TYR A 280 -4.10 1.14 18.87
N ASN A 281 -4.30 1.41 17.58
CA ASN A 281 -5.36 2.28 17.07
C ASN A 281 -6.76 1.71 17.37
N TRP A 282 -6.87 0.38 17.44
CA TRP A 282 -8.12 -0.32 17.76
C TRP A 282 -8.30 -0.61 19.25
N SER A 283 -7.49 0.00 20.11
CA SER A 283 -7.54 -0.15 21.56
C SER A 283 -7.36 -1.58 22.06
N TRP A 284 -6.66 -2.43 21.29
CA TRP A 284 -6.24 -3.76 21.74
C TRP A 284 -4.93 -3.72 22.51
N ALA A 285 -4.18 -2.63 22.38
CA ALA A 285 -2.97 -2.36 23.15
C ALA A 285 -3.04 -0.93 23.69
N ARG A 286 -2.66 -0.74 24.96
CA ARG A 286 -2.54 0.57 25.59
C ARG A 286 -1.14 1.12 25.40
N GLN A 287 -1.03 2.45 25.30
CA GLN A 287 0.22 3.15 25.01
C GLN A 287 1.35 2.80 25.98
N ASP A 288 1.06 2.72 27.25
CA ASP A 288 2.00 2.46 28.35
C ASP A 288 2.10 0.98 28.76
N HIS A 289 1.42 0.07 28.04
CA HIS A 289 1.36 -1.36 28.32
C HIS A 289 1.55 -2.23 27.07
N LEU A 290 2.32 -1.74 26.09
CA LEU A 290 2.47 -2.42 24.78
C LEU A 290 2.99 -3.86 24.90
N ILE A 291 3.89 -4.12 25.85
CA ILE A 291 4.46 -5.47 26.05
C ILE A 291 3.46 -6.36 26.79
N GLU A 292 2.80 -5.85 27.83
CA GLU A 292 1.81 -6.57 28.62
C GLU A 292 0.57 -6.94 27.79
N ASP A 293 0.14 -6.03 26.90
CA ASP A 293 -1.04 -6.21 26.06
C ASP A 293 -0.74 -7.01 24.77
N LEU A 294 0.50 -7.47 24.57
CA LEU A 294 0.88 -8.23 23.37
C LEU A 294 0.03 -9.51 23.21
N GLY A 295 -0.25 -10.22 24.33
CA GLY A 295 -1.06 -11.44 24.30
C GLY A 295 -2.48 -11.22 23.79
N ILE A 296 -3.16 -10.20 24.27
CA ILE A 296 -4.53 -9.86 23.83
C ILE A 296 -4.53 -9.32 22.40
N SER A 297 -3.52 -8.52 22.03
CA SER A 297 -3.33 -8.05 20.68
C SER A 297 -3.19 -9.21 19.68
N CYS A 298 -2.36 -10.21 20.01
CA CYS A 298 -2.18 -11.41 19.20
C CYS A 298 -3.48 -12.23 19.08
N LYS A 299 -4.21 -12.42 20.18
CA LYS A 299 -5.48 -13.14 20.17
C LYS A 299 -6.50 -12.47 19.26
N ASN A 300 -6.73 -11.16 19.42
CA ASN A 300 -7.70 -10.41 18.62
C ASN A 300 -7.28 -10.38 17.14
N THR A 301 -5.98 -10.27 16.86
CA THR A 301 -5.42 -10.38 15.50
C THR A 301 -5.79 -11.72 14.86
N LYS A 302 -5.60 -12.83 15.58
CA LYS A 302 -5.95 -14.16 15.05
C LYS A 302 -7.45 -14.28 14.79
N ASP A 303 -8.28 -13.87 15.73
CA ASP A 303 -9.74 -13.93 15.63
C ASP A 303 -10.22 -13.11 14.40
N TYR A 304 -9.60 -11.96 14.13
CA TYR A 304 -9.91 -11.12 12.97
C TYR A 304 -9.48 -11.80 11.67
N ILE A 305 -8.25 -12.30 11.60
CA ILE A 305 -7.72 -13.00 10.43
C ILE A 305 -8.56 -14.24 10.10
N ASP A 306 -8.88 -15.08 11.08
CA ASP A 306 -9.62 -16.32 10.87
C ASP A 306 -11.01 -16.06 10.24
N ARG A 307 -11.71 -15.00 10.69
CA ARG A 307 -13.02 -14.63 10.13
C ARG A 307 -12.92 -14.18 8.67
N HIS A 308 -11.87 -13.41 8.33
CA HIS A 308 -11.66 -12.95 6.96
C HIS A 308 -11.16 -14.08 6.04
N LEU A 309 -10.31 -14.98 6.54
CA LEU A 309 -9.89 -16.18 5.81
C LEU A 309 -11.10 -17.08 5.45
N ALA A 310 -12.05 -17.26 6.37
CA ALA A 310 -13.25 -18.03 6.10
C ALA A 310 -14.08 -17.45 4.93
N ILE A 311 -14.09 -16.12 4.77
CA ILE A 311 -14.69 -15.44 3.61
C ILE A 311 -13.87 -15.73 2.35
N CYS A 312 -12.57 -15.56 2.39
CA CYS A 312 -11.68 -15.78 1.26
C CYS A 312 -11.73 -17.23 0.76
N ASP A 313 -11.86 -18.20 1.65
CA ASP A 313 -12.04 -19.62 1.31
C ASP A 313 -13.34 -19.85 0.53
N ARG A 314 -14.47 -19.27 0.97
CA ARG A 314 -15.75 -19.35 0.25
C ARG A 314 -15.68 -18.70 -1.12
N LEU A 315 -15.04 -17.54 -1.21
CA LEU A 315 -14.90 -16.77 -2.45
C LEU A 315 -13.80 -17.31 -3.37
N LYS A 316 -12.94 -18.19 -2.89
CA LYS A 316 -11.73 -18.68 -3.60
C LYS A 316 -10.85 -17.52 -4.07
N LYS A 317 -10.63 -16.55 -3.19
CA LYS A 317 -9.77 -15.39 -3.44
C LYS A 317 -8.62 -15.35 -2.44
N PRO A 318 -7.43 -14.86 -2.84
CA PRO A 318 -6.33 -14.65 -1.90
C PRO A 318 -6.69 -13.59 -0.84
N LEU A 319 -6.16 -13.74 0.37
CA LEU A 319 -6.14 -12.71 1.41
C LEU A 319 -4.75 -12.12 1.53
N VAL A 320 -4.67 -10.81 1.62
CA VAL A 320 -3.43 -10.08 1.94
C VAL A 320 -3.66 -9.17 3.13
N MET A 321 -2.77 -9.24 4.12
CA MET A 321 -2.70 -8.24 5.19
C MET A 321 -1.76 -7.12 4.74
N GLU A 322 -2.33 -6.05 4.22
CA GLU A 322 -1.56 -5.00 3.56
C GLU A 322 -1.01 -3.93 4.49
N GLU A 323 -1.56 -3.88 5.70
CA GLU A 323 -1.02 -3.09 6.79
C GLU A 323 -1.10 -3.86 8.10
N PHE A 324 -0.02 -3.83 8.82
CA PHE A 324 0.01 -4.12 10.25
C PHE A 324 1.21 -3.42 10.87
N GLY A 325 1.01 -2.92 12.06
CA GLY A 325 2.05 -2.22 12.80
C GLY A 325 1.92 -2.46 14.30
N TYR A 326 2.98 -2.15 15.01
CA TYR A 326 3.01 -2.11 16.46
C TYR A 326 4.00 -1.04 16.89
N PRO A 327 3.62 -0.11 17.79
CA PRO A 327 4.50 0.97 18.21
C PRO A 327 5.79 0.45 18.85
N ARG A 328 6.83 1.30 18.91
CA ARG A 328 8.03 1.02 19.70
C ARG A 328 7.68 0.95 21.19
N ASP A 329 8.48 0.18 21.93
CA ASP A 329 8.31 0.04 23.38
C ASP A 329 8.34 1.42 24.06
N ASP A 330 7.54 1.59 25.12
CA ASP A 330 7.34 2.86 25.83
C ASP A 330 6.83 4.00 24.92
N PHE A 331 6.21 3.67 23.79
CA PHE A 331 5.72 4.63 22.80
C PHE A 331 6.79 5.62 22.31
N ARG A 332 8.05 5.17 22.26
CA ARG A 332 9.16 5.95 21.75
C ARG A 332 9.16 5.96 20.22
N PHE A 333 9.69 7.01 19.61
CA PHE A 333 9.78 7.14 18.15
C PHE A 333 11.23 7.34 17.66
N THR A 334 12.20 7.52 18.54
CA THR A 334 13.60 7.66 18.14
C THR A 334 14.13 6.37 17.49
N PRO A 335 14.75 6.42 16.29
CA PRO A 335 15.38 5.27 15.67
C PRO A 335 16.37 4.56 16.59
N GLY A 336 16.29 3.22 16.66
CA GLY A 336 17.14 2.40 17.53
C GLY A 336 16.63 2.27 18.97
N SER A 337 15.54 2.94 19.38
CA SER A 337 14.89 2.64 20.65
C SER A 337 14.28 1.24 20.64
N PRO A 338 14.01 0.62 21.82
CA PRO A 338 13.58 -0.77 21.92
C PRO A 338 12.30 -1.06 21.10
N THR A 339 12.22 -2.30 20.58
CA THR A 339 11.12 -2.80 19.74
C THR A 339 10.68 -4.21 20.14
N LYS A 340 10.79 -4.58 21.42
CA LYS A 340 10.48 -5.93 21.91
C LYS A 340 9.01 -6.31 21.66
N GLY A 341 8.09 -5.40 21.95
CA GLY A 341 6.66 -5.59 21.69
C GLY A 341 6.40 -5.77 20.19
N ARG A 342 6.92 -4.88 19.35
CA ARG A 342 6.84 -4.95 17.88
C ARG A 342 7.41 -6.27 17.35
N ASP A 343 8.60 -6.65 17.78
CA ASP A 343 9.27 -7.87 17.30
C ASP A 343 8.44 -9.12 17.65
N GLY A 344 7.84 -9.14 18.84
CA GLY A 344 6.92 -10.19 19.28
C GLY A 344 5.66 -10.24 18.41
N TYR A 345 5.03 -9.09 18.18
CA TYR A 345 3.83 -8.98 17.37
C TYR A 345 4.10 -9.37 15.90
N TYR A 346 5.18 -8.83 15.28
CA TYR A 346 5.57 -9.17 13.92
C TYR A 346 5.85 -10.67 13.75
N LYS A 347 6.59 -11.27 14.72
CA LYS A 347 6.86 -12.71 14.71
C LYS A 347 5.57 -13.52 14.72
N TYR A 348 4.59 -13.10 15.54
CA TYR A 348 3.29 -13.77 15.64
C TYR A 348 2.51 -13.66 14.32
N VAL A 349 2.32 -12.45 13.81
CA VAL A 349 1.63 -12.19 12.53
C VAL A 349 2.26 -12.98 11.40
N PHE A 350 3.58 -12.92 11.27
CA PHE A 350 4.31 -13.66 10.26
C PHE A 350 4.14 -15.17 10.39
N SER A 351 4.00 -15.70 11.61
CA SER A 351 3.75 -17.13 11.77
C SER A 351 2.37 -17.51 11.23
N LEU A 352 1.33 -16.69 11.46
CA LEU A 352 -0.02 -16.95 10.94
C LEU A 352 -0.03 -16.99 9.41
N VAL A 353 0.67 -16.04 8.77
CA VAL A 353 0.79 -16.02 7.29
C VAL A 353 1.50 -17.26 6.78
N ALA A 354 2.64 -17.63 7.38
CA ALA A 354 3.43 -18.76 6.92
C ALA A 354 2.77 -20.10 7.19
N ASP A 355 2.17 -20.29 8.38
CA ASP A 355 1.46 -21.52 8.75
C ASP A 355 0.31 -21.79 7.76
N ASN A 356 -0.45 -20.73 7.41
CA ASN A 356 -1.54 -20.83 6.46
C ASN A 356 -1.03 -21.14 5.03
N ALA A 357 0.03 -20.47 4.60
CA ALA A 357 0.63 -20.69 3.27
C ALA A 357 1.23 -22.10 3.16
N GLU A 358 1.93 -22.61 4.20
CA GLU A 358 2.48 -23.97 4.25
C GLU A 358 1.37 -25.04 4.21
N ALA A 359 0.19 -24.73 4.75
CA ALA A 359 -1.01 -25.57 4.67
C ALA A 359 -1.76 -25.46 3.33
N GLY A 360 -1.28 -24.64 2.38
CA GLY A 360 -1.96 -24.41 1.10
C GLY A 360 -3.21 -23.52 1.20
N GLY A 361 -3.32 -22.72 2.25
CA GLY A 361 -4.43 -21.78 2.46
C GLY A 361 -4.32 -20.48 1.66
N LYS A 362 -5.28 -19.59 1.83
CA LYS A 362 -5.47 -18.38 1.02
C LYS A 362 -4.71 -17.14 1.52
N PHE A 363 -3.98 -17.22 2.64
CA PHE A 363 -3.22 -16.10 3.16
C PHE A 363 -1.94 -15.90 2.33
N ALA A 364 -2.04 -15.10 1.29
CA ALA A 364 -1.04 -15.04 0.21
C ALA A 364 0.14 -14.11 0.51
N GLY A 365 0.01 -13.17 1.43
CA GLY A 365 1.09 -12.23 1.74
C GLY A 365 0.74 -11.21 2.81
N CYS A 366 1.76 -10.44 3.18
CA CYS A 366 1.59 -9.31 4.10
C CYS A 366 2.59 -8.20 3.83
N ASN A 367 2.19 -6.95 4.12
CA ASN A 367 3.03 -5.75 4.05
C ASN A 367 3.04 -5.10 5.42
N PHE A 368 4.17 -5.07 6.10
CA PHE A 368 4.27 -4.35 7.37
C PHE A 368 4.28 -2.82 7.15
N TRP A 369 3.77 -2.10 8.13
CA TRP A 369 3.82 -0.64 8.16
C TRP A 369 4.94 -0.19 9.07
N GLY A 370 5.93 0.56 8.61
CA GLY A 370 6.22 0.92 7.23
C GLY A 370 7.73 0.98 7.10
N TRP A 371 8.25 1.07 5.89
CA TRP A 371 9.68 1.12 5.67
C TRP A 371 10.25 2.50 6.02
N GLY A 372 11.04 2.61 7.08
CA GLY A 372 11.80 3.81 7.44
C GLY A 372 13.21 3.79 6.84
N GLY A 373 13.78 2.59 6.70
CA GLY A 373 15.06 2.36 6.04
C GLY A 373 16.20 3.22 6.55
N TYR A 374 16.79 4.00 5.69
CA TYR A 374 17.93 4.91 5.99
C TYR A 374 17.47 6.33 6.32
N ALA A 375 16.18 6.59 6.50
CA ALA A 375 15.70 7.91 6.94
C ALA A 375 16.27 8.31 8.29
N VAL A 376 16.51 9.61 8.43
CA VAL A 376 16.92 10.26 9.67
C VAL A 376 15.85 11.29 10.03
N PRO A 377 14.81 10.91 10.81
CA PRO A 377 13.82 11.88 11.26
C PRO A 377 14.47 12.93 12.15
N ARG A 378 14.17 14.20 11.89
CA ARG A 378 14.73 15.34 12.64
C ARG A 378 13.74 15.87 13.67
N HIS A 379 12.45 15.73 13.40
CA HIS A 379 11.36 16.21 14.24
C HIS A 379 10.40 15.06 14.53
N GLU A 380 9.70 15.14 15.66
CA GLU A 380 8.61 14.20 16.00
C GLU A 380 7.46 14.34 15.00
N GLN A 381 7.01 15.56 14.75
CA GLN A 381 6.07 15.90 13.70
C GLN A 381 6.83 16.24 12.44
N TRP A 382 6.57 15.55 11.34
CA TRP A 382 7.21 15.79 10.05
C TRP A 382 7.10 17.26 9.61
N GLN A 383 8.19 17.81 9.08
CA GLN A 383 8.27 19.14 8.53
C GLN A 383 8.87 19.11 7.13
N VAL A 384 8.53 20.12 6.32
CA VAL A 384 9.10 20.26 4.98
C VAL A 384 10.64 20.32 5.06
N GLY A 385 11.29 19.40 4.36
CA GLY A 385 12.74 19.24 4.38
C GLY A 385 13.25 18.10 5.26
N ASP A 386 12.36 17.45 6.04
CA ASP A 386 12.69 16.21 6.74
C ASP A 386 12.68 15.02 5.77
N ASP A 387 13.42 13.98 6.12
CA ASP A 387 13.31 12.69 5.45
C ASP A 387 11.91 12.11 5.65
N TYR A 388 11.36 11.51 4.59
CA TYR A 388 10.16 10.66 4.74
C TYR A 388 10.54 9.36 5.44
N THR A 389 9.66 8.93 6.36
CA THR A 389 9.73 7.66 7.07
C THR A 389 8.54 6.77 6.70
N GLY A 390 8.40 5.62 7.33
CA GLY A 390 7.19 4.80 7.18
C GLY A 390 5.95 5.44 7.80
N ASP A 391 6.14 6.37 8.75
CA ASP A 391 5.06 7.11 9.38
C ASP A 391 4.72 8.36 8.55
N PRO A 392 3.47 8.54 8.09
CA PRO A 392 3.07 9.74 7.38
C PRO A 392 3.00 10.97 8.30
N ALA A 393 2.77 12.15 7.71
CA ALA A 393 2.95 13.43 8.40
C ALA A 393 2.08 13.65 9.66
N GLN A 394 0.95 12.96 9.80
CA GLN A 394 0.09 13.04 10.99
C GLN A 394 0.58 12.18 12.17
N GLU A 395 1.54 11.29 11.96
CA GLU A 395 2.08 10.39 12.97
C GLU A 395 3.44 10.84 13.49
N ALA A 396 3.77 10.43 14.72
CA ALA A 396 5.11 10.65 15.28
C ALA A 396 6.15 9.89 14.44
N GLN A 397 7.12 10.63 13.91
CA GLN A 397 8.08 10.12 12.94
C GLN A 397 9.04 9.11 13.56
N GLY A 398 8.85 7.83 13.26
CA GLY A 398 9.63 6.71 13.78
C GLY A 398 8.83 5.78 14.71
N LEU A 399 7.58 6.12 15.05
CA LEU A 399 6.77 5.31 15.97
C LEU A 399 6.54 3.90 15.43
N ASN A 400 6.10 3.76 14.17
CA ASN A 400 5.84 2.49 13.49
C ASN A 400 6.92 2.13 12.47
N SER A 401 7.72 3.08 12.02
CA SER A 401 8.77 2.87 11.02
C SER A 401 9.79 1.81 11.41
N VAL A 402 10.17 0.98 10.44
CA VAL A 402 11.26 0.01 10.56
C VAL A 402 12.52 0.58 9.90
N PHE A 403 13.48 1.00 10.71
CA PHE A 403 14.73 1.60 10.23
C PHE A 403 15.84 0.55 10.03
N ALA A 404 16.85 0.91 9.25
CA ALA A 404 18.05 0.09 9.05
C ALA A 404 18.83 -0.22 10.36
N VAL A 405 18.62 0.57 11.39
CA VAL A 405 19.20 0.38 12.73
C VAL A 405 18.40 -0.60 13.61
N ASP A 406 17.16 -0.92 13.27
CA ASP A 406 16.27 -1.84 14.01
C ASP A 406 16.64 -3.30 13.73
N LYS A 407 17.82 -3.72 14.16
CA LYS A 407 18.42 -5.01 13.81
C LYS A 407 17.57 -6.21 14.24
N SER A 408 16.87 -6.11 15.37
CA SER A 408 16.00 -7.16 15.90
C SER A 408 14.77 -7.36 14.98
N THR A 409 14.04 -6.28 14.68
CA THR A 409 12.89 -6.30 13.76
C THR A 409 13.30 -6.80 12.36
N LEU A 410 14.41 -6.28 11.81
CA LEU A 410 14.91 -6.73 10.51
C LEU A 410 15.31 -8.21 10.50
N ARG A 411 15.76 -8.77 11.64
CA ARG A 411 16.02 -10.22 11.78
C ARG A 411 14.72 -11.01 11.70
N VAL A 412 13.66 -10.57 12.38
CA VAL A 412 12.33 -11.19 12.33
C VAL A 412 11.81 -11.20 10.88
N VAL A 413 11.86 -10.06 10.19
CA VAL A 413 11.46 -9.94 8.77
C VAL A 413 12.25 -10.92 7.88
N ARG A 414 13.59 -10.97 8.00
CA ARG A 414 14.43 -11.89 7.19
C ARG A 414 14.11 -13.36 7.45
N GLN A 415 13.82 -13.73 8.70
CA GLN A 415 13.43 -15.10 9.06
C GLN A 415 12.12 -15.47 8.36
N GLN A 416 11.16 -14.57 8.37
CA GLN A 416 9.88 -14.79 7.70
C GLN A 416 10.01 -14.89 6.18
N VAL A 417 10.72 -13.97 5.54
CA VAL A 417 11.01 -14.05 4.10
C VAL A 417 11.65 -15.39 3.75
N LYS A 418 12.62 -15.84 4.56
CA LYS A 418 13.27 -17.15 4.35
C LYS A 418 12.28 -18.32 4.47
N ARG A 419 11.31 -18.23 5.39
CA ARG A 419 10.27 -19.23 5.57
C ARG A 419 9.33 -19.26 4.37
N MET A 420 8.81 -18.10 3.95
CA MET A 420 7.90 -17.99 2.80
C MET A 420 8.52 -18.51 1.49
N ARG A 421 9.81 -18.26 1.28
CA ARG A 421 10.53 -18.80 0.10
C ARG A 421 10.62 -20.33 0.05
N LYS A 422 10.42 -21.04 1.15
CA LYS A 422 10.37 -22.50 1.18
C LYS A 422 9.01 -23.03 0.73
N VAL A 423 7.92 -22.27 0.95
CA VAL A 423 6.58 -22.64 0.50
C VAL A 423 6.49 -22.65 -1.02
N ILE A 424 7.27 -21.81 -1.69
CA ILE A 424 7.27 -21.64 -3.16
C ILE A 424 8.10 -22.73 -3.89
N ARG A 425 8.89 -23.50 -3.16
CA ARG A 425 9.75 -24.54 -3.72
C ARG A 425 9.07 -25.91 -3.75
#